data_78d8e362bc5ab37f91f014794c5c3f3f
#
_entry.id   78d8e362bc5ab37f91f014794c5c3f3f
#
_cell.length_a   1.000
_cell.length_b   1.000
_cell.length_c   1.000
_cell.angle_alpha   90.00
_cell.angle_beta   90.00
_cell.angle_gamma   90.00
#
_symmetry.space_group_name_H-M   'P 1'
#
loop_
_entity.id
_entity.type
_entity.pdbx_description
1 polymer ?
#
loop_
_entity_poly.entity_id
_entity_poly.type
_entity_poly.pdbx_seq_one_letter_code
_entity_poly.pdbx_strand_id
1 'polypeptide(L)'
;RGGIPLMSFLYAHGGYKEIWDSPAFHDPALPRPTAAYMKEAVDKGWIPVRPLPGIDPKVYYFTGMNPLRRWPAPQIAQKHLWPKLAMIASVNTKLSTSSLMGDIVLPAAGWYERDLIKYTEAYIPYVVLNGKVVEPLGESKSEWEISGLLAKKIQERARARGVTTVRDAAMKGEVDLSLVYDKWTRDGKYRETDPRAALDEILLNSKLTGNKGYDEAAKTGVLPVVHAEGGPAPLWALGTRYRQGRTVFPHERFVLEKEAWPTYSGRQQFLIDHPWFVEADEHVARYKEPPAIGGRKHEVRLTSGHVRWSIHAIWHT
;
A
#
# COMPACT_ATOMS: atom_id res chain seq x y z
N ARG A 1 7.60 -6.41 -5.93
CA ARG A 1 6.34 -7.17 -6.07
C ARG A 1 5.21 -6.25 -5.65
N GLY A 2 4.27 -5.95 -6.55
CA GLY A 2 3.14 -5.09 -6.26
C GLY A 2 2.19 -5.70 -5.24
N GLY A 3 1.59 -4.86 -4.41
CA GLY A 3 0.48 -5.28 -3.55
C GLY A 3 -0.72 -5.74 -4.38
N ILE A 4 -1.64 -6.45 -3.74
CA ILE A 4 -2.90 -6.83 -4.38
C ILE A 4 -3.74 -5.55 -4.54
N PRO A 5 -4.24 -5.25 -5.73
CA PRO A 5 -5.10 -4.11 -5.92
C PRO A 5 -6.34 -4.22 -5.04
N LEU A 6 -6.62 -3.18 -4.24
CA LEU A 6 -7.75 -3.17 -3.33
C LEU A 6 -9.07 -3.44 -4.06
N MET A 7 -9.25 -2.83 -5.22
CA MET A 7 -10.51 -2.95 -5.96
C MET A 7 -10.77 -4.36 -6.47
N SER A 8 -9.75 -5.09 -6.90
CA SER A 8 -9.92 -6.49 -7.30
C SER A 8 -10.24 -7.41 -6.11
N PHE A 9 -9.63 -7.12 -4.94
CA PHE A 9 -9.98 -7.82 -3.70
C PHE A 9 -11.44 -7.56 -3.30
N LEU A 10 -11.87 -6.31 -3.30
CA LEU A 10 -13.25 -5.93 -2.96
C LEU A 10 -14.26 -6.50 -3.96
N TYR A 11 -13.93 -6.52 -5.24
CA TYR A 11 -14.75 -7.16 -6.27
C TYR A 11 -14.93 -8.66 -5.97
N ALA A 12 -13.83 -9.38 -5.73
CA ALA A 12 -13.87 -10.83 -5.55
C ALA A 12 -14.43 -11.27 -4.18
N HIS A 13 -14.13 -10.52 -3.11
CA HIS A 13 -14.41 -10.94 -1.74
C HIS A 13 -15.33 -10.00 -0.96
N GLY A 14 -15.31 -8.71 -1.33
CA GLY A 14 -16.04 -7.66 -0.60
C GLY A 14 -17.47 -7.43 -1.05
N GLY A 15 -18.00 -8.20 -2.00
CA GLY A 15 -19.36 -8.05 -2.51
C GLY A 15 -19.54 -6.98 -3.60
N TYR A 16 -18.46 -6.29 -3.99
CA TYR A 16 -18.57 -5.24 -5.01
C TYR A 16 -18.96 -5.75 -6.39
N LYS A 17 -18.83 -7.06 -6.62
CA LYS A 17 -19.36 -7.72 -7.79
C LYS A 17 -20.85 -7.46 -8.00
N GLU A 18 -21.65 -7.41 -6.93
CA GLU A 18 -23.09 -7.11 -6.99
C GLU A 18 -23.36 -5.71 -7.58
N ILE A 19 -22.50 -4.74 -7.27
CA ILE A 19 -22.63 -3.38 -7.80
C ILE A 19 -22.16 -3.32 -9.24
N TRP A 20 -20.97 -3.82 -9.51
CA TRP A 20 -20.30 -3.65 -10.80
C TRP A 20 -20.89 -4.50 -11.90
N ASP A 21 -21.49 -5.64 -11.56
CA ASP A 21 -22.21 -6.48 -12.50
C ASP A 21 -23.66 -6.03 -12.70
N SER A 22 -24.12 -5.06 -11.87
CA SER A 22 -25.47 -4.52 -11.99
C SER A 22 -25.63 -3.70 -13.29
N PRO A 23 -26.73 -3.89 -14.02
CA PRO A 23 -27.04 -3.05 -15.18
C PRO A 23 -27.09 -1.54 -14.87
N ALA A 24 -27.45 -1.20 -13.62
CA ALA A 24 -27.49 0.20 -13.16
C ALA A 24 -26.10 0.84 -13.02
N PHE A 25 -25.03 0.03 -12.95
CA PHE A 25 -23.65 0.49 -12.88
C PHE A 25 -22.95 0.49 -14.25
N HIS A 26 -23.65 0.03 -15.28
CA HIS A 26 -23.07 0.00 -16.62
C HIS A 26 -22.95 1.42 -17.18
N ASP A 27 -21.75 1.75 -17.63
CA ASP A 27 -21.52 2.95 -18.42
C ASP A 27 -21.94 2.67 -19.87
N PRO A 28 -22.97 3.36 -20.41
CA PRO A 28 -23.44 3.13 -21.78
C PRO A 28 -22.40 3.50 -22.84
N ALA A 29 -21.36 4.25 -22.50
CA ALA A 29 -20.23 4.52 -23.39
C ALA A 29 -19.27 3.33 -23.55
N LEU A 30 -19.37 2.32 -22.67
CA LEU A 30 -18.57 1.11 -22.78
C LEU A 30 -19.24 0.09 -23.69
N PRO A 31 -18.51 -0.52 -24.65
CA PRO A 31 -19.05 -1.52 -25.59
C PRO A 31 -19.57 -2.79 -24.91
N ARG A 32 -19.02 -3.13 -23.74
CA ARG A 32 -19.36 -4.32 -22.97
C ARG A 32 -19.72 -3.97 -21.52
N PRO A 33 -20.52 -4.79 -20.82
CA PRO A 33 -20.78 -4.62 -19.41
C PRO A 33 -19.47 -4.67 -18.58
N THR A 34 -19.40 -3.89 -17.49
CA THR A 34 -18.24 -3.86 -16.57
C THR A 34 -17.85 -5.26 -16.08
N ALA A 35 -18.83 -6.12 -15.84
CA ALA A 35 -18.62 -7.51 -15.46
C ALA A 35 -17.76 -8.31 -16.46
N ALA A 36 -17.94 -8.05 -17.77
CA ALA A 36 -17.18 -8.74 -18.81
C ALA A 36 -15.71 -8.35 -18.80
N TYR A 37 -15.42 -7.05 -18.57
CA TYR A 37 -14.05 -6.56 -18.42
C TYR A 37 -13.38 -7.15 -17.17
N MET A 38 -14.07 -7.14 -16.04
CA MET A 38 -13.54 -7.70 -14.81
C MET A 38 -13.26 -9.20 -14.92
N LYS A 39 -14.18 -9.95 -15.51
CA LYS A 39 -13.99 -11.37 -15.75
C LYS A 39 -12.76 -11.62 -16.63
N GLU A 40 -12.65 -10.93 -17.75
CA GLU A 40 -11.51 -11.05 -18.66
C GLU A 40 -10.19 -10.74 -17.95
N ALA A 41 -10.14 -9.67 -17.15
CA ALA A 41 -8.93 -9.29 -16.42
C ALA A 41 -8.48 -10.34 -15.40
N VAL A 42 -9.45 -10.96 -14.71
CA VAL A 42 -9.17 -12.04 -13.75
C VAL A 42 -8.74 -13.30 -14.47
N ASP A 43 -9.45 -13.71 -15.52
CA ASP A 43 -9.17 -14.93 -16.30
C ASP A 43 -7.78 -14.88 -16.97
N LYS A 44 -7.41 -13.71 -17.50
CA LYS A 44 -6.09 -13.49 -18.12
C LYS A 44 -4.98 -13.21 -17.11
N GLY A 45 -5.30 -13.12 -15.81
CA GLY A 45 -4.33 -12.82 -14.74
C GLY A 45 -3.75 -11.40 -14.78
N TRP A 46 -4.42 -10.46 -15.46
CA TRP A 46 -4.00 -9.07 -15.52
C TRP A 46 -4.18 -8.37 -14.17
N ILE A 47 -5.18 -8.80 -13.43
CA ILE A 47 -5.47 -8.30 -12.09
C ILE A 47 -5.25 -9.44 -11.08
N PRO A 48 -4.25 -9.35 -10.19
CA PRO A 48 -4.03 -10.37 -9.18
C PRO A 48 -5.13 -10.29 -8.10
N VAL A 49 -5.73 -11.42 -7.79
CA VAL A 49 -6.68 -11.59 -6.68
C VAL A 49 -6.12 -12.59 -5.68
N ARG A 50 -6.11 -12.21 -4.41
CA ARG A 50 -5.70 -13.10 -3.30
C ARG A 50 -6.60 -12.86 -2.08
N PRO A 51 -7.07 -13.88 -1.39
CA PRO A 51 -7.12 -15.28 -1.84
C PRO A 51 -7.72 -15.44 -3.23
N LEU A 52 -7.48 -16.57 -3.88
CA LEU A 52 -8.11 -16.83 -5.20
C LEU A 52 -9.65 -16.80 -5.09
N PRO A 53 -10.36 -16.42 -6.15
CA PRO A 53 -11.81 -16.52 -6.17
C PRO A 53 -12.30 -17.92 -5.74
N GLY A 54 -13.29 -17.97 -4.86
CA GLY A 54 -13.78 -19.20 -4.27
C GLY A 54 -13.07 -19.63 -2.96
N ILE A 55 -11.97 -18.99 -2.59
CA ILE A 55 -11.31 -19.19 -1.29
C ILE A 55 -11.57 -17.97 -0.43
N ASP A 56 -12.38 -18.13 0.62
CA ASP A 56 -12.70 -17.02 1.51
C ASP A 56 -11.50 -16.57 2.35
N PRO A 57 -11.26 -15.25 2.47
CA PRO A 57 -10.34 -14.72 3.46
C PRO A 57 -10.85 -15.04 4.86
N LYS A 58 -9.96 -15.45 5.77
CA LYS A 58 -10.33 -15.83 7.14
C LYS A 58 -9.83 -14.85 8.19
N VAL A 59 -8.76 -14.13 7.88
CA VAL A 59 -8.20 -13.13 8.80
C VAL A 59 -8.05 -11.81 8.05
N TYR A 60 -8.54 -10.75 8.66
CA TYR A 60 -8.31 -9.41 8.20
C TYR A 60 -7.52 -8.64 9.27
N TYR A 61 -6.24 -8.41 8.96
CA TYR A 61 -5.34 -7.63 9.80
C TYR A 61 -5.01 -6.32 9.10
N PHE A 62 -5.25 -5.20 9.74
CA PHE A 62 -4.96 -3.89 9.16
C PHE A 62 -4.30 -2.95 10.16
N THR A 63 -3.39 -2.12 9.65
CA THR A 63 -2.65 -1.15 10.46
C THR A 63 -2.78 0.26 9.87
N GLY A 64 -2.88 1.27 10.73
CA GLY A 64 -2.81 2.67 10.34
C GLY A 64 -3.88 3.14 9.36
N MET A 65 -5.01 2.43 9.26
CA MET A 65 -6.08 2.77 8.33
C MET A 65 -7.47 2.57 8.94
N ASN A 66 -8.46 3.18 8.29
CA ASN A 66 -9.89 3.03 8.61
C ASN A 66 -10.64 2.55 7.36
N PRO A 67 -10.62 1.23 7.05
CA PRO A 67 -11.21 0.67 5.84
C PRO A 67 -12.67 1.05 5.64
N LEU A 68 -13.51 0.90 6.67
CA LEU A 68 -14.94 1.19 6.59
C LEU A 68 -15.26 2.67 6.38
N ARG A 69 -14.30 3.57 6.57
CA ARG A 69 -14.44 4.97 6.23
C ARG A 69 -13.88 5.29 4.86
N ARG A 70 -12.84 4.56 4.45
CA ARG A 70 -12.09 4.84 3.23
C ARG A 70 -12.64 4.13 2.00
N TRP A 71 -13.21 2.94 2.17
CA TRP A 71 -13.76 2.18 1.05
C TRP A 71 -15.05 2.81 0.53
N PRO A 72 -15.27 2.83 -0.79
CA PRO A 72 -16.57 3.23 -1.33
C PRO A 72 -17.62 2.21 -0.88
N ALA A 73 -18.84 2.68 -0.55
CA ALA A 73 -19.93 1.85 -0.11
C ALA A 73 -19.55 0.76 0.93
N PRO A 74 -18.98 1.14 2.09
CA PRO A 74 -18.39 0.18 3.05
C PRO A 74 -19.39 -0.82 3.61
N GLN A 75 -20.69 -0.47 3.61
CA GLN A 75 -21.79 -1.37 4.02
C GLN A 75 -21.85 -2.65 3.17
N ILE A 76 -21.40 -2.60 1.92
CA ILE A 76 -21.34 -3.79 1.06
C ILE A 76 -20.24 -4.74 1.58
N ALA A 77 -19.08 -4.21 1.92
CA ALA A 77 -18.00 -5.02 2.51
C ALA A 77 -18.44 -5.58 3.89
N GLN A 78 -19.13 -4.81 4.71
CA GLN A 78 -19.69 -5.31 5.97
C GLN A 78 -20.65 -6.47 5.76
N LYS A 79 -21.52 -6.39 4.74
CA LYS A 79 -22.48 -7.44 4.41
C LYS A 79 -21.82 -8.72 3.87
N HIS A 80 -20.78 -8.58 3.04
CA HIS A 80 -20.25 -9.69 2.26
C HIS A 80 -18.88 -10.20 2.71
N LEU A 81 -18.01 -9.33 3.23
CA LEU A 81 -16.67 -9.70 3.68
C LEU A 81 -16.64 -10.07 5.16
N TRP A 82 -17.21 -9.22 6.03
CA TRP A 82 -17.16 -9.43 7.48
C TRP A 82 -17.64 -10.82 7.90
N PRO A 83 -18.76 -11.36 7.40
CA PRO A 83 -19.25 -12.69 7.81
C PRO A 83 -18.33 -13.86 7.41
N LYS A 84 -17.42 -13.65 6.47
CA LYS A 84 -16.46 -14.68 6.02
C LYS A 84 -15.24 -14.76 6.91
N LEU A 85 -14.97 -13.69 7.67
CA LEU A 85 -13.79 -13.54 8.49
C LEU A 85 -13.95 -14.26 9.83
N ALA A 86 -12.95 -15.04 10.19
CA ALA A 86 -12.86 -15.68 11.50
C ALA A 86 -12.19 -14.78 12.55
N MET A 87 -11.46 -13.75 12.09
CA MET A 87 -10.82 -12.76 12.95
C MET A 87 -10.57 -11.47 12.19
N ILE A 88 -10.87 -10.35 12.85
CA ILE A 88 -10.58 -9.00 12.40
C ILE A 88 -9.70 -8.34 13.47
N ALA A 89 -8.47 -8.02 13.13
CA ALA A 89 -7.54 -7.37 14.04
C ALA A 89 -7.08 -6.01 13.49
N SER A 90 -7.11 -5.01 14.33
CA SER A 90 -6.79 -3.63 14.03
C SER A 90 -5.61 -3.16 14.85
N VAL A 91 -4.63 -2.50 14.22
CA VAL A 91 -3.53 -1.80 14.88
C VAL A 91 -3.62 -0.33 14.54
N ASN A 92 -3.99 0.49 15.48
CA ASN A 92 -4.21 1.93 15.26
C ASN A 92 -3.86 2.76 16.49
N THR A 93 -3.50 4.02 16.27
CA THR A 93 -3.26 5.00 17.34
C THR A 93 -4.55 5.56 17.94
N LYS A 94 -5.69 5.29 17.31
CA LYS A 94 -7.02 5.67 17.81
C LYS A 94 -8.06 4.62 17.44
N LEU A 95 -9.10 4.57 18.23
CA LEU A 95 -10.24 3.72 17.98
C LEU A 95 -11.05 4.28 16.80
N SER A 96 -10.97 3.62 15.66
CA SER A 96 -11.69 4.00 14.44
C SER A 96 -12.99 3.22 14.29
N THR A 97 -13.88 3.65 13.38
CA THR A 97 -15.09 2.90 13.03
C THR A 97 -14.77 1.45 12.63
N SER A 98 -13.69 1.23 11.89
CA SER A 98 -13.26 -0.11 11.52
C SER A 98 -12.72 -0.90 12.72
N SER A 99 -12.04 -0.23 13.66
CA SER A 99 -11.56 -0.87 14.89
C SER A 99 -12.71 -1.31 15.79
N LEU A 100 -13.78 -0.50 15.87
CA LEU A 100 -15.00 -0.84 16.62
C LEU A 100 -15.74 -2.07 16.06
N MET A 101 -15.53 -2.38 14.80
CA MET A 101 -16.10 -3.56 14.13
C MET A 101 -15.10 -4.73 14.04
N GLY A 102 -14.02 -4.66 14.78
CA GLY A 102 -13.01 -5.71 14.86
C GLY A 102 -13.14 -6.53 16.13
N ASP A 103 -12.58 -7.73 16.11
CA ASP A 103 -12.55 -8.64 17.29
C ASP A 103 -11.40 -8.29 18.23
N ILE A 104 -10.28 -7.77 17.68
CA ILE A 104 -9.08 -7.42 18.44
C ILE A 104 -8.61 -6.03 18.02
N VAL A 105 -8.38 -5.18 19.01
CA VAL A 105 -7.77 -3.87 18.82
C VAL A 105 -6.45 -3.82 19.57
N LEU A 106 -5.37 -3.61 18.86
CA LEU A 106 -4.03 -3.45 19.39
C LEU A 106 -3.65 -1.96 19.33
N PRO A 107 -3.45 -1.29 20.46
CA PRO A 107 -3.10 0.11 20.46
C PRO A 107 -1.68 0.30 19.92
N ALA A 108 -1.53 1.13 18.90
CA ALA A 108 -0.24 1.47 18.31
C ALA A 108 0.36 2.70 18.98
N ALA A 109 1.67 2.65 19.20
CA ALA A 109 2.43 3.80 19.68
C ALA A 109 2.42 4.95 18.66
N GLY A 110 2.26 6.17 19.12
CA GLY A 110 2.29 7.38 18.33
C GLY A 110 3.70 7.71 17.80
N TRP A 111 3.79 8.75 16.98
CA TRP A 111 5.05 9.14 16.34
C TRP A 111 6.15 9.51 17.36
N TYR A 112 5.81 10.20 18.43
CA TYR A 112 6.77 10.59 19.47
C TYR A 112 7.11 9.49 20.46
N GLU A 113 6.42 8.36 20.38
CA GLU A 113 6.52 7.24 21.29
C GLU A 113 7.39 6.10 20.77
N ARG A 114 8.01 6.26 19.59
CA ARG A 114 8.78 5.19 18.94
C ARG A 114 9.92 5.71 18.07
N ASP A 115 10.95 4.89 17.94
CA ASP A 115 12.01 5.11 16.95
C ASP A 115 11.59 4.57 15.59
N LEU A 116 11.80 5.35 14.54
CA LEU A 116 11.61 4.94 13.17
C LEU A 116 12.44 5.80 12.21
N ILE A 117 12.65 5.30 11.02
CA ILE A 117 13.14 6.09 9.90
C ILE A 117 12.00 6.30 8.89
N LYS A 118 11.96 7.47 8.29
CA LYS A 118 11.05 7.79 7.22
C LYS A 118 11.79 8.35 6.04
N TYR A 119 11.66 7.69 4.90
CA TYR A 119 12.00 8.27 3.63
C TYR A 119 10.76 9.01 3.12
N THR A 120 10.87 10.33 3.14
CA THR A 120 9.76 11.21 2.75
C THR A 120 9.73 11.38 1.26
N GLU A 121 9.54 10.34 0.53
CA GLU A 121 9.35 10.39 -0.91
C GLU A 121 10.16 11.47 -1.70
N ALA A 122 10.14 11.39 -2.98
CA ALA A 122 11.05 11.99 -3.91
C ALA A 122 11.16 13.52 -3.94
N TYR A 123 10.27 14.23 -3.31
CA TYR A 123 10.32 15.70 -3.31
C TYR A 123 11.20 16.29 -2.20
N ILE A 124 11.51 15.49 -1.19
CA ILE A 124 12.35 15.91 -0.07
C ILE A 124 13.52 14.95 0.02
N PRO A 125 14.73 15.37 -0.36
CA PRO A 125 15.90 14.49 -0.47
C PRO A 125 16.53 14.22 0.90
N TYR A 126 15.72 13.80 1.87
CA TYR A 126 16.17 13.46 3.21
C TYR A 126 15.54 12.16 3.68
N VAL A 127 16.33 11.36 4.38
CA VAL A 127 15.84 10.32 5.29
C VAL A 127 15.72 10.93 6.66
N VAL A 128 14.54 10.90 7.24
CA VAL A 128 14.26 11.47 8.57
C VAL A 128 14.33 10.37 9.60
N LEU A 129 15.08 10.60 10.65
CA LEU A 129 15.06 9.79 11.86
C LEU A 129 14.05 10.42 12.83
N ASN A 130 13.04 9.64 13.20
CA ASN A 130 12.15 10.00 14.29
C ASN A 130 12.59 9.26 15.54
N GLY A 131 13.21 9.98 16.46
CA GLY A 131 13.61 9.44 17.74
C GLY A 131 12.44 9.44 18.74
N LYS A 132 12.36 8.38 19.55
CA LYS A 132 11.42 8.30 20.67
C LYS A 132 11.74 9.38 21.69
N VAL A 133 10.76 10.17 22.08
CA VAL A 133 10.90 11.29 23.07
C VAL A 133 10.03 11.11 24.30
N VAL A 134 9.00 10.27 24.22
CA VAL A 134 8.09 9.94 25.34
C VAL A 134 7.81 8.45 25.36
N GLU A 135 7.46 7.90 26.51
CA GLU A 135 7.04 6.52 26.61
C GLU A 135 5.66 6.32 25.99
N PRO A 136 5.41 5.14 25.38
CA PRO A 136 4.11 4.81 24.84
C PRO A 136 3.01 4.88 25.90
N LEU A 137 1.86 5.42 25.52
CA LEU A 137 0.74 5.59 26.44
C LEU A 137 0.06 4.22 26.71
N GLY A 138 -0.09 3.88 27.99
CA GLY A 138 -0.78 2.65 28.42
C GLY A 138 -0.10 1.39 27.90
N GLU A 139 -0.85 0.55 27.21
CA GLU A 139 -0.34 -0.71 26.63
C GLU A 139 0.07 -0.58 25.16
N SER A 140 0.12 0.65 24.63
CA SER A 140 0.46 0.86 23.22
C SER A 140 1.90 0.42 22.91
N LYS A 141 2.08 -0.15 21.73
CA LYS A 141 3.35 -0.67 21.24
C LYS A 141 3.60 -0.22 19.81
N SER A 142 4.86 -0.09 19.45
CA SER A 142 5.21 0.17 18.05
C SER A 142 4.77 -1.01 17.17
N GLU A 143 4.50 -0.75 15.88
CA GLU A 143 4.20 -1.85 14.94
C GLU A 143 5.38 -2.81 14.78
N TRP A 144 6.61 -2.34 15.02
CA TRP A 144 7.78 -3.20 15.11
C TRP A 144 7.64 -4.21 16.25
N GLU A 145 7.36 -3.74 17.45
CA GLU A 145 7.18 -4.59 18.63
C GLU A 145 5.99 -5.54 18.48
N ILE A 146 4.83 -5.03 18.01
CA ILE A 146 3.65 -5.85 17.75
C ILE A 146 3.97 -6.97 16.76
N SER A 147 4.69 -6.65 15.68
CA SER A 147 5.07 -7.64 14.66
C SER A 147 6.02 -8.70 15.22
N GLY A 148 7.00 -8.29 16.03
CA GLY A 148 7.94 -9.20 16.68
C GLY A 148 7.25 -10.14 17.67
N LEU A 149 6.39 -9.61 18.53
CA LEU A 149 5.61 -10.40 19.48
C LEU A 149 4.66 -11.38 18.77
N LEU A 150 4.03 -10.94 17.68
CA LEU A 150 3.18 -11.80 16.86
C LEU A 150 3.99 -12.93 16.22
N ALA A 151 5.14 -12.64 15.62
CA ALA A 151 6.02 -13.64 15.04
C ALA A 151 6.48 -14.66 16.07
N LYS A 152 6.85 -14.19 17.27
CA LYS A 152 7.24 -15.03 18.41
C LYS A 152 6.11 -15.99 18.79
N LYS A 153 4.90 -15.47 18.92
CA LYS A 153 3.74 -16.27 19.30
C LYS A 153 3.32 -17.26 18.22
N ILE A 154 3.43 -16.89 16.95
CA ILE A 154 3.19 -17.80 15.84
C ILE A 154 4.20 -18.96 15.89
N GLN A 155 5.49 -18.67 16.06
CA GLN A 155 6.53 -19.69 16.14
C GLN A 155 6.30 -20.66 17.31
N GLU A 156 6.02 -20.14 18.50
CA GLU A 156 5.71 -20.96 19.67
C GLU A 156 4.53 -21.91 19.40
N ARG A 157 3.46 -21.38 18.84
CA ARG A 157 2.25 -22.15 18.55
C ARG A 157 2.44 -23.14 17.40
N ALA A 158 3.21 -22.79 16.39
CA ALA A 158 3.55 -23.68 15.28
C ALA A 158 4.31 -24.91 15.80
N ARG A 159 5.32 -24.69 16.64
CA ARG A 159 6.08 -25.77 17.30
C ARG A 159 5.20 -26.65 18.20
N ALA A 160 4.38 -26.00 19.04
CA ALA A 160 3.50 -26.74 19.97
C ALA A 160 2.42 -27.59 19.29
N ARG A 161 1.98 -27.17 18.07
CA ARG A 161 0.93 -27.87 17.31
C ARG A 161 1.46 -28.78 16.22
N GLY A 162 2.78 -28.85 16.01
CA GLY A 162 3.39 -29.59 14.91
C GLY A 162 3.04 -29.06 13.52
N VAL A 163 2.53 -27.81 13.41
CA VAL A 163 2.24 -27.16 12.14
C VAL A 163 3.41 -26.26 11.78
N THR A 164 4.42 -26.85 11.17
CA THR A 164 5.68 -26.14 10.90
C THR A 164 5.70 -25.46 9.54
N THR A 165 5.18 -26.10 8.51
CA THR A 165 5.28 -25.58 7.13
C THR A 165 3.92 -25.25 6.57
N VAL A 166 3.79 -24.07 5.96
CA VAL A 166 2.61 -23.64 5.21
C VAL A 166 3.03 -23.20 3.82
N ARG A 167 2.18 -23.49 2.84
CA ARG A 167 2.40 -23.03 1.47
C ARG A 167 1.95 -21.58 1.34
N ASP A 168 2.86 -20.71 0.94
CA ASP A 168 2.54 -19.35 0.56
C ASP A 168 2.23 -19.29 -0.94
N ALA A 169 0.94 -19.19 -1.27
CA ALA A 169 0.49 -19.13 -2.66
C ALA A 169 0.95 -17.85 -3.39
N ALA A 170 1.17 -16.76 -2.66
CA ALA A 170 1.64 -15.49 -3.23
C ALA A 170 3.14 -15.54 -3.55
N MET A 171 3.92 -16.16 -2.67
CA MET A 171 5.37 -16.32 -2.83
C MET A 171 5.75 -17.54 -3.65
N LYS A 172 4.79 -18.39 -3.98
CA LYS A 172 5.00 -19.68 -4.67
C LYS A 172 6.02 -20.56 -3.96
N GLY A 173 6.07 -20.50 -2.64
CA GLY A 173 7.03 -21.20 -1.81
C GLY A 173 6.41 -21.73 -0.53
N GLU A 174 7.23 -22.38 0.25
CA GLU A 174 6.88 -22.82 1.61
C GLU A 174 7.48 -21.86 2.63
N VAL A 175 6.71 -21.60 3.68
CA VAL A 175 7.12 -20.80 4.83
C VAL A 175 7.16 -21.70 6.03
N ASP A 176 8.32 -21.81 6.66
CA ASP A 176 8.47 -22.51 7.93
C ASP A 176 8.08 -21.57 9.08
N LEU A 177 6.92 -21.83 9.64
CA LEU A 177 6.37 -21.06 10.76
C LEU A 177 7.12 -21.33 12.06
N SER A 178 7.82 -22.48 12.18
CA SER A 178 8.62 -22.82 13.37
C SER A 178 9.90 -21.98 13.51
N LEU A 179 10.23 -21.21 12.47
CA LEU A 179 11.39 -20.32 12.40
C LEU A 179 11.03 -18.86 12.12
N VAL A 180 9.75 -18.50 12.15
CA VAL A 180 9.31 -17.17 11.71
C VAL A 180 9.87 -16.04 12.60
N TYR A 181 9.96 -16.26 13.89
CA TYR A 181 10.55 -15.31 14.83
C TYR A 181 12.07 -15.26 14.73
N ASP A 182 12.73 -16.42 14.60
CA ASP A 182 14.17 -16.49 14.41
C ASP A 182 14.58 -15.73 13.15
N LYS A 183 13.85 -15.91 12.04
CA LYS A 183 14.04 -15.15 10.80
C LYS A 183 13.74 -13.67 10.96
N TRP A 184 12.69 -13.32 11.72
CA TRP A 184 12.33 -11.92 11.98
C TRP A 184 13.42 -11.22 12.79
N THR A 185 13.96 -11.89 13.81
CA THR A 185 15.07 -11.35 14.62
C THR A 185 16.44 -11.47 13.94
N ARG A 186 16.53 -12.14 12.78
CA ARG A 186 17.79 -12.53 12.15
C ARG A 186 18.70 -13.26 13.15
N ASP A 187 18.18 -14.33 13.69
CA ASP A 187 18.85 -15.20 14.67
C ASP A 187 19.31 -14.44 15.94
N GLY A 188 18.43 -13.56 16.43
CA GLY A 188 18.65 -12.79 17.66
C GLY A 188 19.41 -11.47 17.50
N LYS A 189 19.75 -11.08 16.28
CA LYS A 189 20.36 -9.79 16.00
C LYS A 189 19.42 -8.61 16.32
N TYR A 190 18.13 -8.77 16.04
CA TYR A 190 17.10 -7.77 16.32
C TYR A 190 16.27 -8.18 17.54
N ARG A 191 15.74 -7.18 18.25
CA ARG A 191 14.85 -7.35 19.38
C ARG A 191 13.52 -6.70 19.08
N GLU A 192 12.42 -7.30 19.53
CA GLU A 192 11.10 -6.70 19.38
C GLU A 192 10.95 -5.39 20.15
N THR A 193 11.62 -5.25 21.26
CA THR A 193 11.58 -4.05 22.11
C THR A 193 12.47 -2.92 21.66
N ASP A 194 13.39 -3.17 20.69
CA ASP A 194 14.34 -2.17 20.24
C ASP A 194 14.57 -2.28 18.72
N PRO A 195 14.05 -1.36 17.90
CA PRO A 195 14.25 -1.37 16.45
C PRO A 195 15.63 -0.86 16.00
N ARG A 196 16.45 -0.30 16.90
CA ARG A 196 17.69 0.43 16.54
C ARG A 196 18.63 -0.38 15.67
N ALA A 197 18.87 -1.65 16.04
CA ALA A 197 19.78 -2.49 15.26
C ALA A 197 19.29 -2.72 13.81
N ALA A 198 17.97 -2.83 13.62
CA ALA A 198 17.39 -2.97 12.28
C ALA A 198 17.43 -1.63 11.51
N LEU A 199 17.14 -0.53 12.16
CA LEU A 199 17.22 0.81 11.57
C LEU A 199 18.64 1.15 11.16
N ASP A 200 19.62 0.84 12.02
CA ASP A 200 21.04 1.04 11.74
C ASP A 200 21.49 0.22 10.54
N GLU A 201 21.12 -1.06 10.49
CA GLU A 201 21.44 -1.91 9.34
C GLU A 201 20.86 -1.40 8.04
N ILE A 202 19.61 -0.92 8.04
CA ILE A 202 19.00 -0.33 6.85
C ILE A 202 19.79 0.89 6.39
N LEU A 203 20.16 1.78 7.29
CA LEU A 203 20.90 3.00 6.99
C LEU A 203 22.33 2.71 6.51
N LEU A 204 23.06 1.84 7.19
CA LEU A 204 24.42 1.44 6.84
C LEU A 204 24.51 0.74 5.48
N ASN A 205 23.49 -0.02 5.11
CA ASN A 205 23.42 -0.71 3.82
C ASN A 205 22.79 0.12 2.70
N SER A 206 22.44 1.37 2.98
CA SER A 206 21.87 2.27 1.98
C SER A 206 22.91 3.22 1.39
N LYS A 207 23.20 3.06 0.11
CA LYS A 207 24.00 4.04 -0.64
C LYS A 207 23.36 5.43 -0.67
N LEU A 208 22.03 5.49 -0.57
CA LEU A 208 21.29 6.76 -0.56
C LEU A 208 21.55 7.58 0.69
N THR A 209 21.92 6.96 1.79
CA THR A 209 22.31 7.65 3.03
C THR A 209 23.81 7.84 3.15
N GLY A 210 24.58 7.51 2.12
CA GLY A 210 26.03 7.50 2.17
C GLY A 210 26.59 6.46 3.13
N ASN A 211 25.84 5.37 3.39
CA ASN A 211 26.18 4.32 4.36
C ASN A 211 26.38 4.87 5.79
N LYS A 212 25.69 5.94 6.13
CA LYS A 212 25.71 6.52 7.48
C LYS A 212 24.65 5.83 8.32
N GLY A 213 25.02 5.41 9.53
CA GLY A 213 24.16 4.67 10.43
C GLY A 213 23.25 5.54 11.30
N TYR A 214 22.59 4.86 12.24
CA TYR A 214 21.64 5.47 13.16
C TYR A 214 22.24 6.61 13.99
N ASP A 215 23.43 6.42 14.54
CA ASP A 215 24.06 7.42 15.41
C ASP A 215 24.41 8.72 14.66
N GLU A 216 24.78 8.61 13.38
CA GLU A 216 25.00 9.78 12.54
C GLU A 216 23.68 10.50 12.23
N ALA A 217 22.64 9.74 11.93
CA ALA A 217 21.29 10.30 11.74
C ALA A 217 20.76 10.98 13.00
N ALA A 218 21.04 10.44 14.17
CA ALA A 218 20.60 10.98 15.45
C ALA A 218 21.18 12.37 15.80
N LYS A 219 22.36 12.71 15.26
CA LYS A 219 22.98 14.03 15.50
C LYS A 219 22.15 15.20 14.97
N THR A 220 21.44 15.00 13.88
CA THR A 220 20.69 16.06 13.20
C THR A 220 19.21 15.72 12.99
N GLY A 221 18.81 14.47 13.25
CA GLY A 221 17.48 13.95 12.96
C GLY A 221 17.23 13.69 11.49
N VAL A 222 18.20 14.00 10.61
CA VAL A 222 18.05 13.82 9.16
C VAL A 222 19.36 13.39 8.52
N LEU A 223 19.27 12.56 7.49
CA LEU A 223 20.36 12.28 6.57
C LEU A 223 20.01 12.78 5.18
N PRO A 224 20.80 13.63 4.55
CA PRO A 224 20.58 14.01 3.17
C PRO A 224 20.75 12.79 2.26
N VAL A 225 19.87 12.70 1.26
CA VAL A 225 20.02 11.65 0.23
C VAL A 225 21.19 11.99 -0.66
N VAL A 226 22.12 11.06 -0.75
CA VAL A 226 23.32 11.19 -1.58
C VAL A 226 23.04 10.62 -2.96
N HIS A 227 23.20 11.45 -3.97
CA HIS A 227 23.13 11.03 -5.36
C HIS A 227 24.51 11.05 -6.00
N ALA A 228 24.82 10.01 -6.76
CA ALA A 228 26.01 10.03 -7.59
C ALA A 228 25.84 11.07 -8.71
N GLU A 229 26.89 11.85 -8.97
CA GLU A 229 26.91 12.79 -10.10
C GLU A 229 26.60 12.06 -11.42
N GLY A 230 25.67 12.58 -12.19
CA GLY A 230 25.15 11.94 -13.40
C GLY A 230 24.28 10.69 -13.17
N GLY A 231 24.14 10.25 -11.92
CA GLY A 231 23.31 9.12 -11.55
C GLY A 231 21.80 9.43 -11.62
N PRO A 232 20.94 8.40 -11.46
CA PRO A 232 19.52 8.59 -11.47
C PRO A 232 19.08 9.44 -10.27
N ALA A 233 18.20 10.40 -10.52
CA ALA A 233 17.49 11.10 -9.47
C ALA A 233 16.40 10.20 -8.84
N PRO A 234 15.80 10.61 -7.71
CA PRO A 234 14.79 9.81 -7.02
C PRO A 234 13.59 9.45 -7.90
N LEU A 235 12.85 8.47 -7.45
CA LEU A 235 11.80 7.70 -8.13
C LEU A 235 10.79 8.52 -8.95
N TRP A 236 10.40 9.71 -8.50
CA TRP A 236 9.41 10.56 -9.18
C TRP A 236 10.00 11.42 -10.30
N ALA A 237 11.30 11.49 -10.36
CA ALA A 237 12.01 12.16 -11.42
C ALA A 237 12.53 11.15 -12.44
N LEU A 238 11.69 10.20 -12.86
CA LEU A 238 12.01 9.16 -13.83
C LEU A 238 12.77 9.75 -15.02
N GLY A 239 13.89 9.13 -15.36
CA GLY A 239 14.71 9.61 -16.47
C GLY A 239 15.45 10.91 -16.21
N THR A 240 15.60 11.32 -14.96
CA THR A 240 16.32 12.53 -14.56
C THR A 240 17.70 12.15 -14.07
N ARG A 241 18.70 12.98 -14.39
CA ARG A 241 20.05 12.85 -13.84
C ARG A 241 20.27 13.86 -12.73
N TYR A 242 20.91 13.41 -11.67
CA TYR A 242 21.38 14.31 -10.63
C TYR A 242 22.66 15.00 -11.10
N ARG A 243 22.71 16.33 -10.94
CA ARG A 243 23.91 17.15 -11.15
C ARG A 243 24.00 18.19 -10.04
N GLN A 244 25.07 18.16 -9.31
CA GLN A 244 25.26 19.11 -8.21
C GLN A 244 25.27 20.57 -8.73
N GLY A 245 24.54 21.43 -8.04
CA GLY A 245 24.46 22.87 -8.38
C GLY A 245 23.66 23.19 -9.64
N ARG A 246 22.99 22.22 -10.26
CA ARG A 246 22.12 22.44 -11.42
C ARG A 246 20.65 22.18 -11.09
N THR A 247 19.80 22.91 -11.76
CA THR A 247 18.35 22.63 -11.73
C THR A 247 18.09 21.25 -12.32
N VAL A 248 17.27 20.47 -11.63
CA VAL A 248 16.82 19.17 -12.10
C VAL A 248 15.88 19.36 -13.29
N PHE A 249 16.21 18.74 -14.41
CA PHE A 249 15.38 18.72 -15.60
C PHE A 249 14.62 17.37 -15.66
N PRO A 250 13.31 17.37 -15.44
CA PRO A 250 12.54 16.14 -15.48
C PRO A 250 12.65 15.44 -16.84
N HIS A 251 12.80 14.11 -16.81
CA HIS A 251 12.90 13.29 -18.02
C HIS A 251 14.08 13.62 -18.96
N GLU A 252 15.15 14.25 -18.45
CA GLU A 252 16.33 14.66 -19.22
C GLU A 252 16.85 13.55 -20.14
N ARG A 253 16.95 12.32 -19.63
CA ARG A 253 17.43 11.16 -20.39
C ARG A 253 16.59 10.88 -21.63
N PHE A 254 15.29 11.01 -21.52
CA PHE A 254 14.37 10.71 -22.62
C PHE A 254 14.24 11.90 -23.57
N VAL A 255 14.17 13.12 -23.02
CA VAL A 255 13.88 14.34 -23.80
C VAL A 255 15.15 14.89 -24.46
N LEU A 256 16.27 14.96 -23.74
CA LEU A 256 17.52 15.53 -24.24
C LEU A 256 18.49 14.47 -24.75
N GLU A 257 18.70 13.40 -23.98
CA GLU A 257 19.65 12.34 -24.31
C GLU A 257 19.05 11.30 -25.28
N LYS A 258 17.76 11.39 -25.56
CA LYS A 258 17.03 10.51 -26.49
C LYS A 258 17.09 9.02 -26.14
N GLU A 259 17.29 8.69 -24.88
CA GLU A 259 17.13 7.32 -24.42
C GLU A 259 15.68 6.87 -24.63
N ALA A 260 15.49 5.56 -24.87
CA ALA A 260 14.17 5.00 -25.02
C ALA A 260 13.35 5.15 -23.73
N TRP A 261 12.09 5.55 -23.84
CA TRP A 261 11.17 5.57 -22.73
C TRP A 261 10.90 4.14 -22.24
N PRO A 262 10.66 3.92 -20.95
CA PRO A 262 10.31 2.60 -20.43
C PRO A 262 8.84 2.23 -20.74
N THR A 263 8.49 2.34 -22.00
CA THR A 263 7.19 1.99 -22.56
C THR A 263 7.38 0.87 -23.58
N TYR A 264 6.31 0.19 -23.97
CA TYR A 264 6.39 -0.87 -24.97
C TYR A 264 6.99 -0.37 -26.30
N SER A 265 6.63 0.80 -26.73
CA SER A 265 7.14 1.41 -27.97
C SER A 265 8.52 2.09 -27.84
N GLY A 266 9.04 2.24 -26.61
CA GLY A 266 10.25 3.02 -26.35
C GLY A 266 10.08 4.52 -26.53
N ARG A 267 8.84 5.02 -26.71
CA ARG A 267 8.52 6.42 -26.94
C ARG A 267 7.54 6.92 -25.88
N GLN A 268 7.46 8.23 -25.68
CA GLN A 268 6.36 8.82 -24.93
C GLN A 268 5.04 8.45 -25.65
N GLN A 269 4.16 7.78 -24.92
CA GLN A 269 3.00 7.14 -25.51
C GLN A 269 1.76 7.99 -25.27
N PHE A 270 1.20 8.54 -26.32
CA PHE A 270 -0.11 9.21 -26.32
C PHE A 270 -1.24 8.27 -26.75
N LEU A 271 -0.88 7.24 -27.53
CA LEU A 271 -1.78 6.19 -27.94
C LEU A 271 -1.72 5.05 -26.91
N ILE A 272 -2.84 4.68 -26.34
CA ILE A 272 -2.98 3.52 -25.46
C ILE A 272 -3.48 2.36 -26.30
N ASP A 273 -2.58 1.47 -26.71
CA ASP A 273 -2.87 0.34 -27.59
C ASP A 273 -3.46 -0.88 -26.87
N HIS A 274 -3.86 -0.71 -25.61
CA HIS A 274 -4.55 -1.76 -24.89
C HIS A 274 -5.93 -2.05 -25.49
N PRO A 275 -6.31 -3.31 -25.72
CA PRO A 275 -7.55 -3.67 -26.41
C PRO A 275 -8.81 -2.98 -25.86
N TRP A 276 -8.91 -2.82 -24.56
CA TRP A 276 -10.06 -2.15 -23.94
C TRP A 276 -10.16 -0.65 -24.26
N PHE A 277 -9.01 0.03 -24.32
CA PHE A 277 -9.00 1.44 -24.69
C PHE A 277 -9.33 1.64 -26.18
N VAL A 278 -8.84 0.74 -27.04
CA VAL A 278 -9.17 0.74 -28.46
C VAL A 278 -10.66 0.45 -28.66
N GLU A 279 -11.19 -0.58 -27.99
CA GLU A 279 -12.59 -0.97 -28.05
C GLU A 279 -13.53 0.17 -27.57
N ALA A 280 -13.17 0.83 -26.47
CA ALA A 280 -13.93 1.95 -25.92
C ALA A 280 -13.72 3.29 -26.64
N ASP A 281 -12.88 3.30 -27.70
CA ASP A 281 -12.49 4.50 -28.42
C ASP A 281 -11.88 5.58 -27.48
N GLU A 282 -11.06 5.09 -26.53
CA GLU A 282 -10.30 5.90 -25.56
C GLU A 282 -8.79 5.73 -25.70
N HIS A 283 -8.37 5.12 -26.78
CA HIS A 283 -6.96 4.89 -27.10
C HIS A 283 -6.19 6.19 -27.38
N VAL A 284 -6.89 7.27 -27.67
CA VAL A 284 -6.36 8.64 -27.73
C VAL A 284 -7.21 9.54 -26.83
N ALA A 285 -6.54 10.33 -26.02
CA ALA A 285 -7.23 11.28 -25.13
C ALA A 285 -8.06 12.28 -25.94
N ARG A 286 -9.36 12.30 -25.72
CA ARG A 286 -10.30 13.23 -26.34
C ARG A 286 -11.43 13.58 -25.38
N TYR A 287 -12.11 14.65 -25.63
CA TYR A 287 -13.30 15.00 -24.88
C TYR A 287 -14.42 14.00 -25.15
N LYS A 288 -15.03 13.54 -24.09
CA LYS A 288 -16.32 12.81 -24.09
C LYS A 288 -17.25 13.47 -23.09
N GLU A 289 -18.53 13.51 -23.41
CA GLU A 289 -19.51 13.93 -22.44
C GLU A 289 -19.44 13.03 -21.21
N PRO A 290 -19.40 13.60 -19.97
CA PRO A 290 -19.50 12.82 -18.76
C PRO A 290 -20.81 12.04 -18.77
N PRO A 291 -20.85 10.80 -18.24
CA PRO A 291 -22.12 10.07 -18.13
C PRO A 291 -23.14 10.90 -17.37
N ALA A 292 -24.38 10.91 -17.86
CA ALA A 292 -25.47 11.62 -17.23
C ALA A 292 -25.68 11.03 -15.82
N ILE A 293 -25.31 11.80 -14.81
CA ILE A 293 -25.51 11.46 -13.41
C ILE A 293 -26.75 12.19 -12.93
N GLY A 294 -27.91 11.71 -13.34
CA GLY A 294 -29.20 12.25 -12.88
C GLY A 294 -29.87 11.25 -11.95
N GLY A 295 -30.27 11.70 -10.77
CA GLY A 295 -31.21 10.95 -9.94
C GLY A 295 -32.62 11.09 -10.50
N ARG A 296 -33.48 10.10 -10.24
CA ARG A 296 -34.87 10.10 -10.72
C ARG A 296 -35.71 11.29 -10.24
N LYS A 297 -35.32 11.98 -9.17
CA LYS A 297 -36.04 13.12 -8.59
C LYS A 297 -35.29 14.45 -8.71
N HIS A 298 -33.95 14.41 -8.78
CA HIS A 298 -33.12 15.61 -8.82
C HIS A 298 -31.90 15.37 -9.69
N GLU A 299 -31.62 16.31 -10.57
CA GLU A 299 -30.36 16.36 -11.32
C GLU A 299 -29.31 17.03 -10.46
N VAL A 300 -28.57 16.24 -9.68
CA VAL A 300 -27.49 16.73 -8.84
C VAL A 300 -26.19 16.02 -9.23
N ARG A 301 -25.19 16.78 -9.64
CA ARG A 301 -23.84 16.27 -9.85
C ARG A 301 -23.08 16.33 -8.54
N LEU A 302 -22.71 15.15 -8.02
CA LEU A 302 -21.85 15.05 -6.85
C LEU A 302 -20.40 15.29 -7.27
N THR A 303 -19.76 16.30 -6.70
CA THR A 303 -18.31 16.54 -6.83
C THR A 303 -17.66 16.35 -5.47
N SER A 304 -16.45 15.78 -5.47
CA SER A 304 -15.66 15.66 -4.24
C SER A 304 -14.85 16.94 -4.05
N GLY A 305 -14.96 17.54 -2.85
CA GLY A 305 -14.14 18.67 -2.44
C GLY A 305 -13.15 18.25 -1.35
N HIS A 306 -11.99 18.89 -1.33
CA HIS A 306 -11.09 18.77 -0.19
C HIS A 306 -11.55 19.74 0.91
N VAL A 307 -11.68 19.24 2.13
CA VAL A 307 -11.95 20.10 3.28
C VAL A 307 -10.65 20.48 3.98
N ARG A 308 -10.59 21.69 4.48
CA ARG A 308 -9.38 22.27 5.10
C ARG A 308 -8.81 21.41 6.25
N TRP A 309 -9.65 20.70 6.95
CA TRP A 309 -9.31 20.03 8.20
C TRP A 309 -9.20 18.52 8.07
N SER A 310 -9.27 17.96 6.87
CA SER A 310 -9.12 16.53 6.67
C SER A 310 -8.28 16.20 5.43
N ILE A 311 -7.52 15.13 5.53
CA ILE A 311 -6.79 14.54 4.41
C ILE A 311 -7.34 13.13 4.23
N HIS A 312 -8.05 12.88 3.13
CA HIS A 312 -8.73 11.62 2.86
C HIS A 312 -9.67 11.23 4.02
N ALA A 313 -9.43 10.07 4.65
CA ALA A 313 -10.18 9.62 5.81
C ALA A 313 -9.50 9.92 7.17
N ILE A 314 -8.40 10.68 7.15
CA ILE A 314 -7.68 11.07 8.35
C ILE A 314 -8.38 12.27 8.99
N TRP A 315 -8.42 12.33 10.31
CA TRP A 315 -9.08 13.39 11.11
C TRP A 315 -10.61 13.41 11.08
N HIS A 316 -11.24 12.47 10.37
CA HIS A 316 -12.64 12.19 10.58
C HIS A 316 -12.79 11.20 11.73
N THR A 317 -13.28 11.66 12.83
CA THR A 317 -13.66 10.83 13.99
C THR A 317 -15.07 10.29 13.81
#